data_dc213cf61eee49dbcddc31327636528d
#
_entry.id   dc213cf61eee49dbcddc31327636528d
#
_cell.length_a   1.000
_cell.length_b   1.000
_cell.length_c   1.000
_cell.angle_alpha   90.00
_cell.angle_beta   90.00
_cell.angle_gamma   90.00
#
_symmetry.space_group_name_H-M   'P 1'
#
loop_
_entity.id
_entity.type
_entity.pdbx_description
1 polymer ?
#
loop_
_entity_poly.entity_id
_entity_poly.type
_entity_poly.pdbx_seq_one_letter_code
_entity_poly.pdbx_strand_id
1 'polypeptide(L)'
;MSECEDAVAADPVRGRFAIADGASSCSFAGEWAQLLVQANLDSPVRWSERWSDWLPPLQARWWKLVNGIPLPWYGRNKVQLGAESTLLNLVVDSSGSWRWWSSAVGDSCLFQVRDQQLLMTFPVQHSAEFGSTPNLVGSQMAASFVTGTLEKWMCGTFQTGDVFVLATDALAEYLLRESEGGSPPWHWLVSQSDLSPDAFFSWIEQSRDDHLLRNDDVTLAVIRT
;
A
#
# COMPACT_ATOMS: atom_id res chain seq x y z
N MET A 1 -12.53 -18.84 -4.38
CA MET A 1 -11.44 -18.05 -3.78
C MET A 1 -11.54 -16.71 -4.45
N SER A 2 -11.78 -15.62 -3.71
CA SER A 2 -11.58 -14.27 -4.27
C SER A 2 -10.08 -14.14 -4.57
N GLU A 3 -9.76 -13.62 -5.71
CA GLU A 3 -8.37 -13.33 -6.08
C GLU A 3 -7.94 -12.12 -5.23
N CYS A 4 -6.81 -12.23 -4.50
CA CYS A 4 -6.29 -11.12 -3.72
C CYS A 4 -5.82 -10.01 -4.68
N GLU A 5 -6.35 -8.82 -4.51
CA GLU A 5 -6.06 -7.66 -5.37
C GLU A 5 -4.95 -6.79 -4.81
N ASP A 6 -4.52 -7.05 -3.58
CA ASP A 6 -3.38 -6.40 -2.94
C ASP A 6 -2.04 -6.86 -3.52
N ALA A 7 -1.06 -5.97 -3.48
CA ALA A 7 0.31 -6.27 -3.88
C ALA A 7 1.32 -5.67 -2.89
N VAL A 8 2.41 -6.40 -2.68
CA VAL A 8 3.55 -5.94 -1.88
C VAL A 8 4.86 -6.26 -2.59
N ALA A 9 5.83 -5.37 -2.48
CA ALA A 9 7.17 -5.58 -3.00
C ALA A 9 8.21 -4.96 -2.06
N ALA A 10 9.37 -5.63 -1.93
CA ALA A 10 10.46 -5.20 -1.06
C ALA A 10 11.83 -5.45 -1.70
N ASP A 11 12.71 -4.46 -1.56
CA ASP A 11 14.15 -4.58 -1.80
C ASP A 11 14.88 -4.04 -0.55
N PRO A 12 15.12 -4.90 0.45
CA PRO A 12 15.79 -4.50 1.69
C PRO A 12 17.22 -4.00 1.45
N VAL A 13 17.90 -4.50 0.42
CA VAL A 13 19.28 -4.09 0.10
C VAL A 13 19.34 -2.63 -0.32
N ARG A 14 18.32 -2.17 -1.08
CA ARG A 14 18.20 -0.78 -1.50
C ARG A 14 17.34 0.06 -0.55
N GLY A 15 16.78 -0.56 0.51
CA GLY A 15 15.86 0.10 1.44
C GLY A 15 14.56 0.54 0.79
N ARG A 16 14.00 -0.23 -0.16
CA ARG A 16 12.81 0.14 -0.92
C ARG A 16 11.67 -0.81 -0.66
N PHE A 17 10.50 -0.27 -0.35
CA PHE A 17 9.30 -1.04 -0.02
C PHE A 17 8.10 -0.37 -0.65
N ALA A 18 7.14 -1.16 -1.10
CA ALA A 18 5.88 -0.63 -1.63
C ALA A 18 4.74 -1.60 -1.38
N ILE A 19 3.54 -1.06 -1.11
CA ILE A 19 2.28 -1.80 -1.11
C ILE A 19 1.26 -1.06 -1.96
N ALA A 20 0.28 -1.80 -2.47
CA ALA A 20 -0.80 -1.28 -3.27
C ALA A 20 -2.04 -2.16 -3.05
N ASP A 21 -3.20 -1.54 -2.98
CA ASP A 21 -4.50 -2.17 -2.84
C ASP A 21 -5.27 -1.93 -4.14
N GLY A 22 -5.61 -2.99 -4.84
CA GLY A 22 -6.31 -2.96 -6.11
C GLY A 22 -7.82 -2.83 -5.92
N ALA A 23 -8.45 -1.87 -6.59
CA ALA A 23 -9.87 -1.62 -6.45
C ALA A 23 -10.73 -2.79 -6.98
N SER A 24 -11.47 -3.48 -6.11
CA SER A 24 -12.29 -4.66 -6.44
C SER A 24 -13.42 -4.41 -7.46
N SER A 25 -13.76 -3.14 -7.70
CA SER A 25 -14.68 -2.75 -8.75
C SER A 25 -14.10 -2.88 -10.17
N CYS A 26 -12.78 -2.95 -10.30
CA CYS A 26 -12.05 -2.98 -11.55
C CYS A 26 -11.66 -4.42 -11.95
N SER A 27 -11.47 -4.66 -13.24
CA SER A 27 -10.89 -5.92 -13.72
C SER A 27 -9.38 -5.80 -13.77
N PHE A 28 -8.68 -6.85 -13.35
CA PHE A 28 -7.21 -6.90 -13.35
C PHE A 28 -6.56 -5.81 -12.46
N ALA A 29 -7.22 -5.49 -11.34
CA ALA A 29 -6.70 -4.54 -10.36
C ALA A 29 -5.45 -5.08 -9.65
N GLY A 30 -5.41 -6.36 -9.31
CA GLY A 30 -4.24 -7.01 -8.72
C GLY A 30 -3.02 -6.98 -9.64
N GLU A 31 -3.18 -7.20 -10.97
CA GLU A 31 -2.09 -7.07 -11.94
C GLU A 31 -1.59 -5.62 -12.03
N TRP A 32 -2.50 -4.65 -11.90
CA TRP A 32 -2.14 -3.24 -11.87
C TRP A 32 -1.37 -2.89 -10.60
N ALA A 33 -1.88 -3.29 -9.44
CA ALA A 33 -1.21 -3.14 -8.14
C ALA A 33 0.20 -3.75 -8.16
N GLN A 34 0.34 -4.98 -8.70
CA GLN A 34 1.63 -5.65 -8.84
C GLN A 34 2.61 -4.89 -9.74
N LEU A 35 2.15 -4.32 -10.85
CA LEU A 35 2.98 -3.49 -11.72
C LEU A 35 3.47 -2.23 -11.01
N LEU A 36 2.59 -1.56 -10.24
CA LEU A 36 2.92 -0.35 -9.51
C LEU A 36 3.99 -0.60 -8.45
N VAL A 37 3.83 -1.64 -7.61
CA VAL A 37 4.81 -1.93 -6.54
C VAL A 37 6.16 -2.36 -7.10
N GLN A 38 6.20 -3.18 -8.15
CA GLN A 38 7.46 -3.60 -8.77
C GLN A 38 8.22 -2.43 -9.41
N ALA A 39 7.52 -1.58 -10.15
CA ALA A 39 8.13 -0.40 -10.75
C ALA A 39 8.68 0.56 -9.69
N ASN A 40 8.05 0.62 -8.52
CA ASN A 40 8.50 1.45 -7.41
C ASN A 40 9.82 0.94 -6.80
N LEU A 41 10.08 -0.37 -6.78
CA LEU A 41 11.38 -0.90 -6.35
C LEU A 41 12.51 -0.50 -7.31
N ASP A 42 12.24 -0.48 -8.61
CA ASP A 42 13.23 -0.12 -9.61
C ASP A 42 13.52 1.38 -9.61
N SER A 43 12.48 2.19 -9.57
CA SER A 43 12.55 3.65 -9.59
C SER A 43 11.43 4.25 -8.72
N PRO A 44 11.67 4.44 -7.41
CA PRO A 44 10.65 5.00 -6.53
C PRO A 44 10.17 6.36 -7.03
N VAL A 45 8.86 6.53 -7.09
CA VAL A 45 8.25 7.84 -7.36
C VAL A 45 8.52 8.74 -6.16
N ARG A 46 9.32 9.74 -6.37
CA ARG A 46 9.88 10.58 -5.29
C ARG A 46 9.24 11.94 -5.16
N TRP A 47 8.69 12.48 -6.25
CA TRP A 47 8.19 13.85 -6.33
C TRP A 47 7.20 13.97 -7.48
N SER A 48 6.35 14.93 -7.39
CA SER A 48 5.32 15.27 -8.38
C SER A 48 5.80 15.31 -9.84
N GLU A 49 7.07 15.60 -10.08
CA GLU A 49 7.62 15.81 -11.42
C GLU A 49 7.88 14.51 -12.21
N ARG A 50 7.85 13.34 -11.56
CA ARG A 50 8.20 12.07 -12.21
C ARG A 50 7.02 11.23 -12.69
N TRP A 51 5.81 11.52 -12.29
CA TRP A 51 4.65 10.75 -12.72
C TRP A 51 4.45 10.75 -14.23
N SER A 52 4.78 11.87 -14.91
CA SER A 52 4.70 11.99 -16.36
C SER A 52 5.57 10.99 -17.12
N ASP A 53 6.71 10.63 -16.56
CA ASP A 53 7.66 9.70 -17.17
C ASP A 53 7.49 8.28 -16.65
N TRP A 54 7.04 8.15 -15.41
CA TRP A 54 6.93 6.87 -14.71
C TRP A 54 5.64 6.12 -15.01
N LEU A 55 4.49 6.80 -15.03
CA LEU A 55 3.19 6.16 -15.18
C LEU A 55 2.89 5.61 -16.59
N PRO A 56 3.13 6.35 -17.70
CA PRO A 56 2.75 5.90 -19.04
C PRO A 56 3.36 4.56 -19.47
N PRO A 57 4.64 4.24 -19.19
CA PRO A 57 5.19 2.92 -19.49
C PRO A 57 4.47 1.78 -18.78
N LEU A 58 4.02 1.99 -17.54
CA LEU A 58 3.29 0.99 -16.76
C LEU A 58 1.88 0.78 -17.32
N GLN A 59 1.22 1.86 -17.70
CA GLN A 59 -0.09 1.83 -18.36
C GLN A 59 -0.03 1.03 -19.67
N ALA A 60 0.99 1.28 -20.48
CA ALA A 60 1.21 0.54 -21.71
C ALA A 60 1.49 -0.95 -21.46
N ARG A 61 2.26 -1.27 -20.39
CA ARG A 61 2.56 -2.65 -19.99
C ARG A 61 1.30 -3.36 -19.50
N TRP A 62 0.49 -2.73 -18.66
CA TRP A 62 -0.78 -3.28 -18.18
C TRP A 62 -1.72 -3.53 -19.36
N TRP A 63 -1.91 -2.55 -20.26
CA TRP A 63 -2.74 -2.70 -21.45
C TRP A 63 -2.31 -3.88 -22.32
N LYS A 64 -1.01 -4.03 -22.56
CA LYS A 64 -0.47 -5.16 -23.33
C LYS A 64 -0.77 -6.51 -22.65
N LEU A 65 -0.72 -6.56 -21.33
CA LEU A 65 -1.00 -7.77 -20.56
C LEU A 65 -2.46 -8.17 -20.70
N VAL A 66 -3.39 -7.24 -20.48
CA VAL A 66 -4.83 -7.56 -20.40
C VAL A 66 -5.49 -7.66 -21.76
N ASN A 67 -5.05 -6.89 -22.75
CA ASN A 67 -5.65 -6.87 -24.10
C ASN A 67 -5.42 -8.19 -24.87
N GLY A 68 -4.45 -9.00 -24.47
CA GLY A 68 -4.20 -10.32 -25.06
C GLY A 68 -5.07 -11.44 -24.50
N ILE A 69 -5.83 -11.20 -23.42
CA ILE A 69 -6.64 -12.22 -22.76
C ILE A 69 -7.98 -12.39 -23.50
N PRO A 70 -8.37 -13.63 -23.88
CA PRO A 70 -9.66 -13.87 -24.50
C PRO A 70 -10.77 -13.69 -23.45
N LEU A 71 -11.45 -12.56 -23.51
CA LEU A 71 -12.55 -12.20 -22.62
C LEU A 71 -13.89 -12.18 -23.37
N PRO A 72 -15.00 -12.53 -22.68
CA PRO A 72 -16.34 -12.28 -23.19
C PRO A 72 -16.56 -10.76 -23.36
N TRP A 73 -17.55 -10.37 -24.17
CA TRP A 73 -17.76 -8.97 -24.53
C TRP A 73 -17.93 -8.03 -23.31
N TYR A 74 -18.60 -8.49 -22.24
CA TYR A 74 -18.79 -7.71 -21.02
C TYR A 74 -17.47 -7.51 -20.24
N GLY A 75 -16.57 -8.50 -20.27
CA GLY A 75 -15.23 -8.40 -19.68
C GLY A 75 -14.37 -7.40 -20.44
N ARG A 76 -14.46 -7.37 -21.78
CA ARG A 76 -13.73 -6.40 -22.61
C ARG A 76 -14.14 -4.96 -22.30
N ASN A 77 -15.43 -4.71 -22.07
CA ASN A 77 -15.91 -3.39 -21.71
C ASN A 77 -15.34 -2.93 -20.34
N LYS A 78 -15.26 -3.84 -19.36
CA LYS A 78 -14.64 -3.52 -18.05
C LYS A 78 -13.15 -3.21 -18.18
N VAL A 79 -12.41 -3.98 -18.98
CA VAL A 79 -10.97 -3.72 -19.23
C VAL A 79 -10.75 -2.35 -19.90
N GLN A 80 -11.67 -1.90 -20.75
CA GLN A 80 -11.57 -0.57 -21.36
C GLN A 80 -11.72 0.58 -20.35
N LEU A 81 -12.37 0.36 -19.21
CA LEU A 81 -12.44 1.35 -18.14
C LEU A 81 -11.13 1.49 -17.35
N GLY A 82 -10.25 0.51 -17.51
CA GLY A 82 -8.97 0.46 -16.80
C GLY A 82 -9.07 -0.25 -15.46
N ALA A 83 -7.93 -0.34 -14.80
CA ALA A 83 -7.79 -0.76 -13.41
C ALA A 83 -7.32 0.41 -12.56
N GLU A 84 -7.66 0.37 -11.29
CA GLU A 84 -7.31 1.39 -10.31
C GLU A 84 -6.74 0.72 -9.06
N SER A 85 -5.82 1.40 -8.39
CA SER A 85 -5.18 0.90 -7.16
C SER A 85 -4.66 2.05 -6.33
N THR A 86 -4.58 1.86 -5.01
CA THR A 86 -3.75 2.70 -4.15
C THR A 86 -2.27 2.45 -4.46
N LEU A 87 -1.40 3.31 -3.96
CA LEU A 87 0.04 3.08 -3.94
C LEU A 87 0.66 3.80 -2.76
N LEU A 88 1.37 3.05 -1.93
CA LEU A 88 2.21 3.58 -0.86
C LEU A 88 3.62 3.05 -1.05
N ASN A 89 4.62 3.93 -1.01
CA ASN A 89 6.01 3.54 -0.98
C ASN A 89 6.72 4.03 0.28
N LEU A 90 7.80 3.34 0.62
CA LEU A 90 8.77 3.76 1.62
C LEU A 90 10.18 3.54 1.08
N VAL A 91 11.03 4.54 1.23
CA VAL A 91 12.47 4.41 0.99
C VAL A 91 13.22 4.81 2.25
N VAL A 92 14.07 3.90 2.72
CA VAL A 92 14.88 4.06 3.92
C VAL A 92 16.34 4.17 3.51
N ASP A 93 16.99 5.29 3.84
CA ASP A 93 18.41 5.52 3.56
C ASP A 93 19.22 5.39 4.85
N SER A 94 19.90 4.25 5.00
CA SER A 94 20.80 3.96 6.11
C SER A 94 22.27 4.29 5.84
N SER A 95 22.59 4.87 4.67
CA SER A 95 23.97 5.10 4.23
C SER A 95 24.69 6.26 4.95
N GLY A 96 24.11 6.76 6.05
CA GLY A 96 24.70 7.80 6.92
C GLY A 96 23.77 8.96 7.25
N SER A 97 22.69 9.14 6.52
CA SER A 97 21.73 10.23 6.76
C SER A 97 20.60 9.82 7.72
N TRP A 98 20.37 8.51 7.90
CA TRP A 98 19.30 7.97 8.73
C TRP A 98 17.96 8.62 8.43
N ARG A 99 17.65 8.72 7.13
CA ARG A 99 16.44 9.37 6.60
C ARG A 99 15.56 8.37 5.87
N TRP A 100 14.28 8.66 5.90
CA TRP A 100 13.30 7.97 5.09
C TRP A 100 12.42 8.99 4.36
N TRP A 101 11.80 8.54 3.28
CA TRP A 101 10.72 9.28 2.61
C TRP A 101 9.66 8.29 2.10
N SER A 102 8.46 8.79 2.00
CA SER A 102 7.30 8.04 1.53
C SER A 102 6.44 8.92 0.64
N SER A 103 5.83 8.32 -0.37
CA SER A 103 4.73 8.93 -1.10
C SER A 103 3.54 7.98 -1.13
N ALA A 104 2.33 8.54 -1.17
CA ALA A 104 1.09 7.80 -1.16
C ALA A 104 0.07 8.41 -2.11
N VAL A 105 -0.66 7.54 -2.79
CA VAL A 105 -1.95 7.81 -3.41
C VAL A 105 -2.93 6.81 -2.81
N GLY A 106 -3.97 7.29 -2.13
CA GLY A 106 -4.94 6.45 -1.43
C GLY A 106 -4.76 6.48 0.08
N ASP A 107 -5.20 5.41 0.73
CA ASP A 107 -5.34 5.27 2.17
C ASP A 107 -4.60 4.05 2.76
N SER A 108 -3.82 3.32 1.95
CA SER A 108 -2.77 2.45 2.50
C SER A 108 -1.81 3.28 3.35
N CYS A 109 -1.43 2.79 4.54
CA CYS A 109 -0.75 3.59 5.55
C CYS A 109 0.65 3.09 5.91
N LEU A 110 1.52 4.05 6.19
CA LEU A 110 2.84 3.89 6.80
C LEU A 110 2.76 4.33 8.27
N PHE A 111 3.32 3.52 9.15
CA PHE A 111 3.49 3.82 10.56
C PHE A 111 4.98 3.73 10.92
N GLN A 112 5.48 4.69 11.68
CA GLN A 112 6.79 4.60 12.31
C GLN A 112 6.58 4.37 13.81
N VAL A 113 7.15 3.29 14.32
CA VAL A 113 7.00 2.84 15.70
C VAL A 113 8.38 2.76 16.35
N ARG A 114 8.51 3.27 17.57
CA ARG A 114 9.70 3.19 18.41
C ARG A 114 9.30 2.83 19.83
N ASP A 115 9.99 1.88 20.43
CA ASP A 115 9.72 1.44 21.81
C ASP A 115 8.22 1.15 22.05
N GLN A 116 7.57 0.51 21.05
CA GLN A 116 6.14 0.16 21.05
C GLN A 116 5.20 1.38 21.08
N GLN A 117 5.69 2.55 20.73
CA GLN A 117 4.90 3.77 20.61
C GLN A 117 4.84 4.23 19.16
N LEU A 118 3.67 4.62 18.71
CA LEU A 118 3.48 5.24 17.41
C LEU A 118 4.10 6.64 17.42
N LEU A 119 5.08 6.86 16.55
CA LEU A 119 5.69 8.17 16.35
C LEU A 119 4.96 8.99 15.31
N MET A 120 4.51 8.34 14.23
CA MET A 120 3.76 8.98 13.16
C MET A 120 2.98 7.96 12.34
N THR A 121 1.97 8.45 11.63
CA THR A 121 1.22 7.76 10.59
C THR A 121 1.11 8.63 9.33
N PHE A 122 1.00 8.00 8.16
CA PHE A 122 0.91 8.66 6.87
C PHE A 122 0.24 7.72 5.84
N PRO A 123 -0.63 8.16 4.94
CA PRO A 123 -1.12 9.53 4.72
C PRO A 123 -2.37 9.87 5.55
N VAL A 124 -2.96 8.91 6.24
CA VAL A 124 -4.13 9.02 7.10
C VAL A 124 -3.69 9.20 8.55
N GLN A 125 -4.32 10.12 9.29
CA GLN A 125 -3.93 10.42 10.66
C GLN A 125 -4.87 9.79 11.69
N HIS A 126 -6.14 9.61 11.35
CA HIS A 126 -7.17 9.10 12.25
C HIS A 126 -8.00 8.01 11.61
N SER A 127 -8.45 7.03 12.40
CA SER A 127 -9.28 5.93 11.91
C SER A 127 -10.58 6.40 11.26
N ALA A 128 -11.14 7.51 11.71
CA ALA A 128 -12.36 8.12 11.16
C ALA A 128 -12.19 8.73 9.75
N GLU A 129 -10.96 8.85 9.25
CA GLU A 129 -10.69 9.38 7.90
C GLU A 129 -10.82 8.31 6.81
N PHE A 130 -10.82 7.01 7.16
CA PHE A 130 -11.03 5.95 6.19
C PHE A 130 -12.46 6.01 5.64
N GLY A 131 -12.55 6.00 4.32
CA GLY A 131 -13.81 6.10 3.58
C GLY A 131 -13.94 5.02 2.52
N SER A 132 -15.08 5.02 1.84
CA SER A 132 -15.36 4.05 0.77
C SER A 132 -14.80 4.45 -0.61
N THR A 133 -14.17 5.62 -0.72
CA THR A 133 -13.70 6.17 -2.00
C THR A 133 -12.34 6.85 -1.85
N PRO A 134 -11.27 6.05 -1.65
CA PRO A 134 -9.92 6.60 -1.62
C PRO A 134 -9.50 7.17 -2.99
N ASN A 135 -8.48 8.00 -3.01
CA ASN A 135 -7.82 8.36 -4.25
C ASN A 135 -7.07 7.15 -4.82
N LEU A 136 -7.10 6.96 -6.13
CA LEU A 136 -6.51 5.80 -6.78
C LEU A 136 -5.63 6.22 -7.97
N VAL A 137 -4.61 5.42 -8.27
CA VAL A 137 -3.80 5.51 -9.48
C VAL A 137 -4.44 4.64 -10.55
N GLY A 138 -4.89 5.25 -11.64
CA GLY A 138 -5.58 4.56 -12.73
C GLY A 138 -4.65 4.14 -13.88
N SER A 139 -4.87 2.96 -14.43
CA SER A 139 -4.15 2.46 -15.59
C SER A 139 -4.49 3.24 -16.89
N GLN A 140 -5.51 4.12 -16.84
CA GLN A 140 -5.90 5.03 -17.93
C GLN A 140 -5.95 6.51 -17.51
N MET A 141 -5.41 6.82 -16.34
CA MET A 141 -5.40 8.17 -15.78
C MET A 141 -4.25 9.00 -16.36
N ALA A 142 -4.48 10.29 -16.57
CA ALA A 142 -3.40 11.20 -16.94
C ALA A 142 -2.43 11.39 -15.75
N ALA A 143 -1.14 11.26 -16.02
CA ALA A 143 -0.10 11.42 -14.98
C ALA A 143 -0.14 12.80 -14.28
N SER A 144 -0.49 13.86 -15.00
CA SER A 144 -0.67 15.20 -14.44
C SER A 144 -1.76 15.30 -13.38
N PHE A 145 -2.77 14.45 -13.44
CA PHE A 145 -3.82 14.41 -12.43
C PHE A 145 -3.32 13.81 -11.12
N VAL A 146 -2.49 12.77 -11.18
CA VAL A 146 -1.85 12.20 -9.99
C VAL A 146 -0.97 13.24 -9.30
N THR A 147 -0.07 13.85 -10.05
CA THR A 147 0.88 14.85 -9.58
C THR A 147 0.23 16.03 -8.87
N GLY A 148 -0.83 16.57 -9.46
CA GLY A 148 -1.41 17.84 -8.97
C GLY A 148 -2.45 17.67 -7.87
N THR A 149 -3.02 16.47 -7.69
CA THR A 149 -4.25 16.31 -6.95
C THR A 149 -4.23 15.16 -5.95
N LEU A 150 -3.64 14.03 -6.29
CA LEU A 150 -3.80 12.79 -5.54
C LEU A 150 -2.62 12.44 -4.63
N GLU A 151 -1.40 12.78 -5.05
CA GLU A 151 -0.19 12.38 -4.36
C GLU A 151 0.01 13.17 -3.06
N LYS A 152 0.25 12.45 -1.98
CA LYS A 152 0.79 12.98 -0.73
C LYS A 152 2.22 12.49 -0.56
N TRP A 153 3.05 13.22 0.18
CA TRP A 153 4.41 12.81 0.48
C TRP A 153 4.82 13.24 1.89
N MET A 154 5.74 12.48 2.48
CA MET A 154 6.30 12.73 3.79
C MET A 154 7.76 12.25 3.84
N CYS A 155 8.56 12.89 4.68
CA CYS A 155 9.92 12.43 4.98
C CYS A 155 10.22 12.64 6.46
N GLY A 156 11.20 11.90 6.95
CA GLY A 156 11.61 11.99 8.35
C GLY A 156 12.96 11.36 8.58
N THR A 157 13.28 11.20 9.85
CA THR A 157 14.48 10.51 10.33
C THR A 157 14.08 9.26 11.10
N PHE A 158 15.01 8.31 11.17
CA PHE A 158 14.85 7.12 11.99
C PHE A 158 16.14 6.83 12.75
N GLN A 159 16.08 5.91 13.68
CA GLN A 159 17.25 5.37 14.39
C GLN A 159 17.13 3.85 14.48
N THR A 160 18.25 3.19 14.79
CA THR A 160 18.25 1.74 15.03
C THR A 160 17.22 1.35 16.06
N GLY A 161 16.41 0.33 15.76
CA GLY A 161 15.32 -0.13 16.59
C GLY A 161 13.96 0.47 16.23
N ASP A 162 13.89 1.45 15.33
CA ASP A 162 12.61 1.86 14.75
C ASP A 162 12.05 0.72 13.88
N VAL A 163 10.73 0.63 13.88
CA VAL A 163 9.98 -0.29 13.03
C VAL A 163 9.05 0.50 12.14
N PHE A 164 9.13 0.25 10.85
CA PHE A 164 8.16 0.76 9.89
C PHE A 164 7.15 -0.34 9.57
N VAL A 165 5.88 0.04 9.55
CA VAL A 165 4.78 -0.86 9.21
C VAL A 165 4.02 -0.25 8.04
N LEU A 166 3.88 -1.00 6.95
CA LEU A 166 3.01 -0.66 5.84
C LEU A 166 1.80 -1.59 5.89
N ALA A 167 0.61 -1.03 5.80
CA ALA A 167 -0.64 -1.79 5.83
C ALA A 167 -1.65 -1.24 4.81
N THR A 168 -2.40 -2.13 4.15
CA THR A 168 -3.57 -1.74 3.37
C THR A 168 -4.72 -1.32 4.28
N ASP A 169 -5.71 -0.67 3.74
CA ASP A 169 -6.71 0.14 4.44
C ASP A 169 -7.44 -0.58 5.58
N ALA A 170 -7.91 -1.82 5.36
CA ALA A 170 -8.64 -2.58 6.38
C ALA A 170 -7.80 -2.79 7.65
N LEU A 171 -6.52 -3.16 7.48
CA LEU A 171 -5.60 -3.31 8.61
C LEU A 171 -5.18 -1.97 9.18
N ALA A 172 -4.93 -0.96 8.34
CA ALA A 172 -4.51 0.37 8.77
C ALA A 172 -5.58 1.06 9.62
N GLU A 173 -6.85 0.95 9.23
CA GLU A 173 -7.98 1.43 10.03
C GLU A 173 -8.05 0.76 11.40
N TYR A 174 -7.91 -0.57 11.44
CA TYR A 174 -7.88 -1.32 12.70
C TYR A 174 -6.73 -0.84 13.61
N LEU A 175 -5.52 -0.73 13.07
CA LEU A 175 -4.34 -0.32 13.83
C LEU A 175 -4.49 1.09 14.43
N LEU A 176 -5.04 2.03 13.68
CA LEU A 176 -5.32 3.38 14.16
C LEU A 176 -6.41 3.38 15.22
N ARG A 177 -7.52 2.69 14.99
CA ARG A 177 -8.63 2.62 15.94
C ARG A 177 -8.21 2.04 17.29
N GLU A 178 -7.44 0.94 17.29
CA GLU A 178 -6.92 0.35 18.52
C GLU A 178 -5.95 1.28 19.25
N SER A 179 -5.09 1.97 18.48
CA SER A 179 -4.16 2.95 19.04
C SER A 179 -4.89 4.15 19.67
N GLU A 180 -5.93 4.66 19.02
CA GLU A 180 -6.79 5.75 19.51
C GLU A 180 -7.62 5.32 20.73
N GLY A 181 -8.03 4.05 20.78
CA GLY A 181 -8.77 3.45 21.88
C GLY A 181 -7.92 3.17 23.12
N GLY A 182 -6.62 3.43 23.09
CA GLY A 182 -5.70 3.19 24.21
C GLY A 182 -5.23 1.74 24.36
N SER A 183 -5.45 0.91 23.33
CA SER A 183 -4.97 -0.47 23.23
C SER A 183 -3.96 -0.61 22.09
N PRO A 184 -2.79 0.06 22.16
CA PRO A 184 -1.89 0.15 21.01
C PRO A 184 -1.40 -1.24 20.57
N PRO A 185 -1.58 -1.61 19.28
CA PRO A 185 -1.31 -2.95 18.78
C PRO A 185 0.17 -3.21 18.48
N TRP A 186 1.03 -2.22 18.68
CA TRP A 186 2.40 -2.23 18.16
C TRP A 186 3.27 -3.35 18.73
N HIS A 187 3.14 -3.65 20.04
CA HIS A 187 3.89 -4.77 20.63
C HIS A 187 3.50 -6.10 19.98
N TRP A 188 2.20 -6.34 19.89
CA TRP A 188 1.67 -7.55 19.30
C TRP A 188 2.07 -7.65 17.81
N LEU A 189 1.87 -6.58 17.03
CA LEU A 189 2.16 -6.56 15.61
C LEU A 189 3.63 -6.85 15.31
N VAL A 190 4.55 -6.23 16.06
CA VAL A 190 5.99 -6.44 15.89
C VAL A 190 6.38 -7.87 16.30
N SER A 191 5.78 -8.44 17.35
CA SER A 191 6.02 -9.83 17.74
C SER A 191 5.41 -10.84 16.75
N GLN A 192 4.23 -10.55 16.21
CA GLN A 192 3.54 -11.40 15.26
C GLN A 192 4.20 -11.43 13.88
N SER A 193 4.96 -10.42 13.49
CA SER A 193 5.70 -10.42 12.23
C SER A 193 6.74 -11.56 12.12
N ASP A 194 7.05 -12.23 13.24
CA ASP A 194 7.89 -13.43 13.27
C ASP A 194 7.06 -14.72 13.20
N LEU A 195 5.73 -14.62 13.16
CA LEU A 195 4.85 -15.77 13.01
C LEU A 195 4.85 -16.30 11.56
N SER A 196 4.48 -17.56 11.47
CA SER A 196 4.21 -18.16 10.17
C SER A 196 3.04 -17.43 9.47
N PRO A 197 3.01 -17.41 8.14
CA PRO A 197 1.86 -16.89 7.39
C PRO A 197 0.53 -17.45 7.86
N ASP A 198 0.48 -18.74 8.21
CA ASP A 198 -0.74 -19.40 8.69
C ASP A 198 -1.28 -18.82 9.99
N ALA A 199 -0.40 -18.44 10.91
CA ALA A 199 -0.82 -17.82 12.18
C ALA A 199 -1.35 -16.40 11.95
N PHE A 200 -0.76 -15.63 11.05
CA PHE A 200 -1.29 -14.33 10.65
C PHE A 200 -2.65 -14.48 9.97
N PHE A 201 -2.79 -15.42 9.04
CA PHE A 201 -4.07 -15.74 8.40
C PHE A 201 -5.15 -16.10 9.42
N SER A 202 -4.84 -16.97 10.37
CA SER A 202 -5.79 -17.38 11.40
C SER A 202 -6.24 -16.19 12.27
N TRP A 203 -5.34 -15.26 12.55
CA TRP A 203 -5.67 -14.05 13.28
C TRP A 203 -6.58 -13.10 12.45
N ILE A 204 -6.32 -12.93 11.15
CA ILE A 204 -7.19 -12.15 10.26
C ILE A 204 -8.61 -12.72 10.24
N GLU A 205 -8.75 -14.02 10.03
CA GLU A 205 -10.06 -14.68 10.00
C GLU A 205 -10.81 -14.50 11.33
N GLN A 206 -10.13 -14.73 12.46
CA GLN A 206 -10.74 -14.53 13.78
C GLN A 206 -11.14 -13.05 13.98
N SER A 207 -10.31 -12.09 13.54
CA SER A 207 -10.61 -10.66 13.69
C SER A 207 -11.79 -10.22 12.82
N ARG A 208 -12.02 -10.89 11.67
CA ARG A 208 -13.21 -10.68 10.83
C ARG A 208 -14.47 -11.24 11.50
N ASP A 209 -14.38 -12.45 12.06
CA ASP A 209 -15.49 -13.10 12.78
C ASP A 209 -15.90 -12.26 14.00
N ASP A 210 -14.94 -11.66 14.68
CA ASP A 210 -15.16 -10.76 15.83
C ASP A 210 -15.59 -9.34 15.41
N HIS A 211 -15.77 -9.07 14.11
CA HIS A 211 -16.10 -7.76 13.55
C HIS A 211 -15.10 -6.64 13.88
N LEU A 212 -13.85 -7.01 14.14
CA LEU A 212 -12.76 -6.07 14.40
C LEU A 212 -12.09 -5.59 13.10
N LEU A 213 -12.05 -6.42 12.06
CA LEU A 213 -11.56 -6.09 10.74
C LEU A 213 -12.70 -6.10 9.72
N ARG A 214 -12.61 -5.20 8.72
CA ARG A 214 -13.48 -5.25 7.56
C ARG A 214 -13.19 -6.52 6.74
N ASN A 215 -14.18 -7.02 6.01
CA ASN A 215 -14.02 -8.14 5.09
C ASN A 215 -13.44 -7.61 3.76
N ASP A 216 -12.15 -7.33 3.76
CA ASP A 216 -11.38 -6.86 2.61
C ASP A 216 -10.04 -7.57 2.56
N ASP A 217 -9.28 -7.42 1.47
CA ASP A 217 -7.91 -7.92 1.40
C ASP A 217 -7.03 -7.23 2.47
N VAL A 218 -6.05 -7.95 2.97
CA VAL A 218 -5.16 -7.44 4.03
C VAL A 218 -3.72 -7.74 3.67
N THR A 219 -2.96 -6.69 3.52
CA THR A 219 -1.51 -6.78 3.28
C THR A 219 -0.74 -6.02 4.36
N LEU A 220 0.32 -6.66 4.85
CA LEU A 220 1.21 -6.15 5.90
C LEU A 220 2.67 -6.31 5.47
N ALA A 221 3.45 -5.24 5.63
CA ALA A 221 4.90 -5.31 5.60
C ALA A 221 5.50 -4.68 6.85
N VAL A 222 6.40 -5.40 7.53
CA VAL A 222 7.10 -4.93 8.73
C VAL A 222 8.59 -4.83 8.44
N ILE A 223 9.15 -3.65 8.60
CA ILE A 223 10.55 -3.33 8.30
C ILE A 223 11.23 -2.92 9.60
N ARG A 224 12.25 -3.67 10.00
CA ARG A 224 13.08 -3.36 11.18
C ARG A 224 14.38 -2.69 10.74
N THR A 225 14.77 -1.61 11.43
CA THR A 225 15.98 -0.84 11.13
C THR A 225 17.12 -1.14 12.08
#